data_e741e18d16ed66dd2f75b08b58f56c23
#
_entry.id   e741e18d16ed66dd2f75b08b58f56c23
#
_cell.length_a   1.000
_cell.length_b   1.000
_cell.length_c   1.000
_cell.angle_alpha   90.00
_cell.angle_beta   90.00
_cell.angle_gamma   90.00
#
_symmetry.space_group_name_H-M   'P 1'
#
loop_
_entity.id
_entity.type
_entity.pdbx_description
1 polymer ?
#
loop_
_entity_poly.entity_id
_entity_poly.type
_entity_poly.pdbx_seq_one_letter_code
_entity_poly.pdbx_strand_id
1 'polypeptide(L)'
;MKNTIIYHGSNVEVSNPKILINGYYKDFGYGFYCTNIEKQAKRWALTKKGASVVNNYSYLKNPELKILCFSEMTEEWLDFVVNCRRGKMHTYDIVEGPMADDQIWDYVEDYAADKISKEAFWALVKALKRVDLPTLGKPTIPMLSDII
;
A
#
# COMPACT_ATOMS: atom_id res chain seq x y z
N MET A 1 11.87 -12.64 -18.55
CA MET A 1 11.11 -11.94 -17.49
C MET A 1 11.72 -10.59 -17.24
N LYS A 2 10.90 -9.55 -17.20
CA LYS A 2 11.38 -8.19 -16.91
C LYS A 2 11.64 -8.02 -15.42
N ASN A 3 12.84 -7.59 -15.06
CA ASN A 3 13.11 -7.07 -13.73
C ASN A 3 12.44 -5.71 -13.58
N THR A 4 11.70 -5.54 -12.53
CA THR A 4 11.10 -4.26 -12.15
C THR A 4 11.86 -3.70 -10.96
N ILE A 5 12.19 -2.42 -10.99
CA ILE A 5 12.78 -1.77 -9.83
C ILE A 5 11.64 -1.31 -8.91
N ILE A 6 11.77 -1.66 -7.64
CA ILE A 6 10.87 -1.20 -6.59
C ILE A 6 11.69 -0.45 -5.53
N TYR A 7 11.02 0.44 -4.82
CA TYR A 7 11.65 1.39 -3.91
C TYR A 7 11.01 1.32 -2.53
N HIS A 8 11.82 1.48 -1.51
CA HIS A 8 11.36 1.57 -0.14
C HIS A 8 12.00 2.77 0.55
N GLY A 9 11.19 3.72 1.00
CA GLY A 9 11.64 4.89 1.74
C GLY A 9 11.81 4.59 3.22
N SER A 10 12.97 4.91 3.76
CA SER A 10 13.32 4.63 5.15
C SER A 10 14.30 5.69 5.68
N ASN A 11 14.70 5.54 6.92
CA ASN A 11 15.79 6.31 7.51
C ASN A 11 17.10 5.50 7.59
N VAL A 12 17.09 4.26 7.13
CA VAL A 12 18.26 3.38 7.14
C VAL A 12 18.34 2.59 5.83
N GLU A 13 19.53 2.09 5.53
CA GLU A 13 19.70 1.10 4.49
C GLU A 13 19.13 -0.24 4.95
N VAL A 14 18.29 -0.85 4.11
CA VAL A 14 17.63 -2.13 4.39
C VAL A 14 18.12 -3.17 3.39
N SER A 15 19.19 -3.87 3.73
CA SER A 15 19.78 -4.90 2.87
C SER A 15 19.01 -6.21 2.92
N ASN A 16 18.41 -6.52 4.08
CA ASN A 16 17.62 -7.73 4.29
C ASN A 16 16.21 -7.34 4.75
N PRO A 17 15.29 -7.07 3.82
CA PRO A 17 13.92 -6.71 4.18
C PRO A 17 13.25 -7.79 5.01
N LYS A 18 12.55 -7.37 6.06
CA LYS A 18 11.80 -8.25 6.95
C LYS A 18 10.39 -7.74 7.13
N ILE A 19 9.47 -8.66 7.28
CA ILE A 19 8.10 -8.31 7.64
C ILE A 19 8.07 -7.96 9.13
N LEU A 20 7.72 -6.72 9.42
CA LEU A 20 7.55 -6.26 10.79
C LEU A 20 6.10 -6.48 11.20
N ILE A 21 5.92 -7.28 12.24
CA ILE A 21 4.59 -7.58 12.81
C ILE A 21 4.25 -6.67 14.00
N ASN A 22 5.06 -5.63 14.21
CA ASN A 22 4.87 -4.66 15.27
C ASN A 22 4.27 -3.38 14.69
N GLY A 23 3.38 -2.74 15.44
CA GLY A 23 2.83 -1.45 15.08
C GLY A 23 1.43 -1.53 14.50
N TYR A 24 1.13 -0.67 13.54
CA TYR A 24 -0.22 -0.49 13.01
C TYR A 24 -0.56 -1.53 11.96
N TYR A 25 -1.81 -1.95 11.93
CA TYR A 25 -2.37 -2.63 10.78
C TYR A 25 -2.45 -1.65 9.61
N LYS A 26 -1.80 -2.00 8.51
CA LYS A 26 -1.75 -1.17 7.30
C LYS A 26 -2.76 -1.67 6.27
N ASP A 27 -2.84 -0.97 5.12
CA ASP A 27 -3.82 -1.26 4.07
C ASP A 27 -3.83 -2.72 3.62
N PHE A 28 -2.65 -3.34 3.53
CA PHE A 28 -2.53 -4.75 3.14
C PHE A 28 -2.04 -5.64 4.29
N GLY A 29 -2.14 -5.15 5.53
CA GLY A 29 -1.69 -5.88 6.71
C GLY A 29 -0.20 -5.70 6.97
N TYR A 30 0.36 -6.62 7.72
CA TYR A 30 1.81 -6.62 7.99
C TYR A 30 2.57 -6.99 6.74
N GLY A 31 3.66 -6.30 6.48
CA GLY A 31 4.49 -6.57 5.33
C GLY A 31 5.64 -5.60 5.19
N PHE A 32 6.48 -5.84 4.20
CA PHE A 32 7.48 -4.90 3.76
C PHE A 32 6.95 -4.13 2.56
N TYR A 33 6.73 -2.84 2.74
CA TYR A 33 6.03 -2.01 1.75
C TYR A 33 7.01 -1.35 0.79
N CYS A 34 6.76 -1.55 -0.49
CA CYS A 34 7.53 -0.93 -1.56
C CYS A 34 6.60 -0.24 -2.56
N THR A 35 7.16 0.62 -3.37
CA THR A 35 6.47 1.28 -4.48
C THR A 35 7.30 1.17 -5.75
N ASN A 36 6.65 1.17 -6.90
CA ASN A 36 7.34 1.30 -8.18
C ASN A 36 7.59 2.75 -8.60
N ILE A 37 7.19 3.71 -7.74
CA ILE A 37 7.33 5.14 -7.98
C ILE A 37 8.40 5.70 -7.03
N GLU A 38 9.59 5.99 -7.57
CA GLU A 38 10.71 6.51 -6.78
C GLU A 38 10.37 7.77 -6.00
N LYS A 39 9.63 8.69 -6.62
CA LYS A 39 9.20 9.94 -6.00
C LYS A 39 8.35 9.72 -4.74
N GLN A 40 7.54 8.68 -4.72
CA GLN A 40 6.73 8.31 -3.56
C GLN A 40 7.60 7.77 -2.43
N ALA A 41 8.59 6.94 -2.75
CA ALA A 41 9.54 6.44 -1.77
C ALA A 41 10.37 7.58 -1.15
N LYS A 42 10.77 8.57 -1.96
CA LYS A 42 11.45 9.76 -1.47
C LYS A 42 10.61 10.53 -0.48
N ARG A 43 9.32 10.73 -0.76
CA ARG A 43 8.40 11.40 0.16
C ARG A 43 8.25 10.65 1.48
N TRP A 44 8.15 9.34 1.44
CA TRP A 44 8.08 8.52 2.65
C TRP A 44 9.36 8.60 3.47
N ALA A 45 10.51 8.57 2.82
CA ALA A 45 11.79 8.71 3.49
C ALA A 45 11.89 10.04 4.24
N LEU A 46 11.36 11.12 3.68
CA LEU A 46 11.35 12.44 4.29
C LEU A 46 10.46 12.52 5.54
N THR A 47 9.49 11.63 5.70
CA THR A 47 8.63 11.59 6.90
C THR A 47 9.30 10.92 8.09
N LYS A 48 10.43 10.25 7.89
CA LYS A 48 11.13 9.54 8.95
C LYS A 48 12.08 10.47 9.68
N LYS A 49 12.33 10.17 10.96
CA LYS A 49 13.33 10.88 11.75
C LYS A 49 14.73 10.43 11.33
N GLY A 50 15.65 11.39 11.20
CA GLY A 50 17.04 11.14 10.85
C GLY A 50 17.28 11.24 9.36
N ALA A 51 18.11 10.36 8.82
CA ALA A 51 18.44 10.37 7.40
C ALA A 51 17.25 9.99 6.53
N SER A 52 17.25 10.43 5.28
CA SER A 52 16.27 10.03 4.27
C SER A 52 16.95 9.10 3.28
N VAL A 53 16.56 7.84 3.28
CA VAL A 53 17.18 6.79 2.47
C VAL A 53 16.12 6.16 1.58
N VAL A 54 16.41 6.06 0.28
CA VAL A 54 15.57 5.32 -0.67
C VAL A 54 16.31 4.03 -1.01
N ASN A 55 15.73 2.92 -0.61
CA ASN A 55 16.26 1.60 -0.92
C ASN A 55 15.67 1.12 -2.25
N ASN A 56 16.51 0.63 -3.12
CA ASN A 56 16.13 0.14 -4.44
C ASN A 56 16.33 -1.37 -4.50
N TYR A 57 15.31 -2.07 -5.01
CA TYR A 57 15.36 -3.52 -5.15
C TYR A 57 15.00 -3.92 -6.57
N SER A 58 15.65 -4.96 -7.06
CA SER A 58 15.23 -5.61 -8.28
C SER A 58 14.17 -6.67 -7.93
N TYR A 59 12.97 -6.48 -8.48
CA TYR A 59 11.83 -7.34 -8.22
C TYR A 59 11.56 -8.24 -9.44
N LEU A 60 11.53 -9.52 -9.20
CA LEU A 60 11.20 -10.52 -10.21
C LEU A 60 10.00 -11.33 -9.70
N LYS A 61 8.90 -11.30 -10.46
CA LYS A 61 7.72 -12.10 -10.10
C LYS A 61 8.05 -13.58 -10.10
N ASN A 62 7.77 -14.22 -8.96
CA ASN A 62 7.91 -15.67 -8.83
C ASN A 62 6.53 -16.30 -8.95
N PRO A 63 6.27 -17.15 -9.98
CA PRO A 63 4.95 -17.75 -10.18
C PRO A 63 4.53 -18.74 -9.09
N GLU A 64 5.45 -19.16 -8.23
CA GLU A 64 5.14 -20.03 -7.09
C GLU A 64 4.50 -19.27 -5.92
N LEU A 65 4.61 -17.94 -5.91
CA LEU A 65 4.03 -17.12 -4.86
C LEU A 65 2.56 -16.81 -5.13
N LYS A 66 1.80 -16.70 -4.05
CA LYS A 66 0.41 -16.26 -4.11
C LYS A 66 0.35 -14.75 -4.20
N ILE A 67 0.00 -14.23 -5.35
CA ILE A 67 -0.04 -12.80 -5.61
C ILE A 67 -1.48 -12.36 -5.79
N LEU A 68 -1.89 -11.36 -5.00
CA LEU A 68 -3.16 -10.67 -5.17
C LEU A 68 -2.89 -9.30 -5.79
N CYS A 69 -3.53 -9.01 -6.90
CA CYS A 69 -3.30 -7.77 -7.63
C CYS A 69 -4.61 -7.01 -7.82
N PHE A 70 -4.63 -5.77 -7.35
CA PHE A 70 -5.73 -4.83 -7.60
C PHE A 70 -5.24 -3.78 -8.61
N SER A 71 -5.84 -3.75 -9.79
CA SER A 71 -5.50 -2.75 -10.81
C SER A 71 -6.04 -1.36 -10.47
N GLU A 72 -7.10 -1.31 -9.65
CA GLU A 72 -7.77 -0.07 -9.24
C GLU A 72 -8.50 -0.28 -7.91
N MET A 73 -9.00 0.81 -7.34
CA MET A 73 -9.83 0.77 -6.15
C MET A 73 -11.23 0.26 -6.49
N THR A 74 -11.51 -0.98 -6.15
CA THR A 74 -12.80 -1.65 -6.33
C THR A 74 -13.44 -1.96 -4.98
N GLU A 75 -14.65 -2.52 -4.99
CA GLU A 75 -15.27 -2.99 -3.75
C GLU A 75 -14.43 -4.08 -3.08
N GLU A 76 -13.86 -4.99 -3.87
CA GLU A 76 -12.97 -6.02 -3.35
C GLU A 76 -11.72 -5.44 -2.71
N TRP A 77 -11.15 -4.39 -3.32
CA TRP A 77 -10.03 -3.67 -2.73
C TRP A 77 -10.43 -3.04 -1.38
N LEU A 78 -11.58 -2.36 -1.34
CA LEU A 78 -12.06 -1.72 -0.11
C LEU A 78 -12.26 -2.74 1.01
N ASP A 79 -12.94 -3.84 0.71
CA ASP A 79 -13.21 -4.88 1.70
C ASP A 79 -11.90 -5.52 2.19
N PHE A 80 -10.95 -5.75 1.30
CA PHE A 80 -9.64 -6.28 1.65
C PHE A 80 -8.88 -5.33 2.59
N VAL A 81 -8.82 -4.05 2.23
CA VAL A 81 -8.13 -3.02 3.03
C VAL A 81 -8.77 -2.89 4.42
N VAL A 82 -10.10 -2.82 4.49
CA VAL A 82 -10.82 -2.74 5.77
C VAL A 82 -10.51 -3.95 6.64
N ASN A 83 -10.55 -5.15 6.08
CA ASN A 83 -10.23 -6.37 6.81
C ASN A 83 -8.78 -6.36 7.34
N CYS A 84 -7.83 -5.95 6.52
CA CYS A 84 -6.43 -5.86 6.93
C CYS A 84 -6.25 -4.85 8.07
N ARG A 85 -6.89 -3.70 7.98
CA ARG A 85 -6.81 -2.67 9.03
C ARG A 85 -7.47 -3.10 10.33
N ARG A 86 -8.44 -4.00 10.28
CA ARG A 86 -9.04 -4.62 11.47
C ARG A 86 -8.23 -5.77 12.03
N GLY A 87 -7.06 -6.03 11.47
CA GLY A 87 -6.14 -7.08 11.93
C GLY A 87 -6.43 -8.46 11.38
N LYS A 88 -7.30 -8.58 10.37
CA LYS A 88 -7.57 -9.86 9.75
C LYS A 88 -6.39 -10.28 8.88
N MET A 89 -5.87 -11.47 9.12
CA MET A 89 -4.74 -12.01 8.36
C MET A 89 -5.19 -12.55 7.02
N HIS A 90 -4.34 -12.42 6.01
CA HIS A 90 -4.52 -13.06 4.71
C HIS A 90 -3.36 -14.02 4.41
N THR A 91 -3.53 -14.83 3.38
CA THR A 91 -2.56 -15.87 3.02
C THR A 91 -1.76 -15.53 1.75
N TYR A 92 -1.87 -14.32 1.24
CA TYR A 92 -1.11 -13.89 0.07
C TYR A 92 0.33 -13.57 0.45
N ASP A 93 1.26 -13.97 -0.41
CA ASP A 93 2.67 -13.66 -0.27
C ASP A 93 2.98 -12.24 -0.72
N ILE A 94 2.30 -11.79 -1.78
CA ILE A 94 2.46 -10.45 -2.33
C ILE A 94 1.07 -9.86 -2.58
N VAL A 95 0.88 -8.61 -2.19
CA VAL A 95 -0.30 -7.84 -2.56
C VAL A 95 0.15 -6.59 -3.31
N GLU A 96 -0.35 -6.42 -4.52
CA GLU A 96 -0.07 -5.26 -5.36
C GLU A 96 -1.37 -4.47 -5.55
N GLY A 97 -1.31 -3.17 -5.37
CA GLY A 97 -2.49 -2.36 -5.62
C GLY A 97 -2.35 -0.93 -5.13
N PRO A 98 -3.39 -0.12 -5.37
CA PRO A 98 -3.40 1.24 -4.88
C PRO A 98 -3.49 1.27 -3.36
N MET A 99 -2.83 2.25 -2.76
CA MET A 99 -2.99 2.55 -1.34
C MET A 99 -3.92 3.73 -1.14
N ALA A 100 -4.61 3.75 -0.01
CA ALA A 100 -5.36 4.91 0.40
C ALA A 100 -4.38 6.03 0.76
N ASP A 101 -4.47 7.17 0.06
CA ASP A 101 -3.77 8.37 0.45
C ASP A 101 -4.45 9.05 1.64
N ASP A 102 -3.93 10.18 2.10
CA ASP A 102 -4.36 10.83 3.34
C ASP A 102 -5.89 11.03 3.43
N GLN A 103 -6.53 11.48 2.37
CA GLN A 103 -7.98 11.72 2.37
C GLN A 103 -8.79 10.45 2.20
N ILE A 104 -8.36 9.57 1.32
CA ILE A 104 -9.00 8.26 1.15
C ILE A 104 -8.81 7.42 2.41
N TRP A 105 -7.66 7.56 3.08
CA TRP A 105 -7.43 6.96 4.39
C TRP A 105 -8.55 7.32 5.37
N ASP A 106 -8.89 8.60 5.50
CA ASP A 106 -9.93 9.04 6.42
C ASP A 106 -11.29 8.45 6.04
N TYR A 107 -11.62 8.38 4.76
CA TYR A 107 -12.86 7.77 4.29
C TYR A 107 -12.91 6.26 4.56
N VAL A 108 -11.80 5.57 4.39
CA VAL A 108 -11.70 4.13 4.72
C VAL A 108 -11.89 3.92 6.23
N GLU A 109 -11.28 4.76 7.05
CA GLU A 109 -11.44 4.70 8.51
C GLU A 109 -12.91 4.94 8.92
N ASP A 110 -13.56 5.94 8.34
CA ASP A 110 -14.95 6.25 8.62
C ASP A 110 -15.88 5.11 8.18
N TYR A 111 -15.62 4.51 7.04
CA TYR A 111 -16.36 3.34 6.59
C TYR A 111 -16.11 2.13 7.50
N ALA A 112 -14.87 1.87 7.88
CA ALA A 112 -14.52 0.77 8.78
C ALA A 112 -15.15 0.92 10.18
N ALA A 113 -15.35 2.15 10.62
CA ALA A 113 -15.99 2.47 11.91
C ALA A 113 -17.52 2.60 11.81
N ASP A 114 -18.11 2.25 10.68
CA ASP A 114 -19.54 2.35 10.40
C ASP A 114 -20.11 3.78 10.52
N LYS A 115 -19.25 4.80 10.35
CA LYS A 115 -19.66 6.20 10.38
C LYS A 115 -20.29 6.67 9.06
N ILE A 116 -19.90 6.03 7.96
CA ILE A 116 -20.47 6.29 6.63
C ILE A 116 -20.83 4.96 5.97
N SER A 117 -21.78 5.00 5.04
CA SER A 117 -22.16 3.86 4.23
C SER A 117 -21.15 3.62 3.11
N LYS A 118 -21.20 2.43 2.49
CA LYS A 118 -20.39 2.12 1.30
C LYS A 118 -20.70 3.10 0.16
N GLU A 119 -21.95 3.43 -0.04
CA GLU A 119 -22.39 4.40 -1.05
C GLU A 119 -21.79 5.79 -0.79
N ALA A 120 -21.80 6.24 0.46
CA ALA A 120 -21.21 7.51 0.85
C ALA A 120 -19.70 7.50 0.63
N PHE A 121 -19.00 6.40 0.95
CA PHE A 121 -17.58 6.25 0.70
C PHE A 121 -17.26 6.46 -0.79
N TRP A 122 -17.94 5.76 -1.68
CA TRP A 122 -17.67 5.87 -3.12
C TRP A 122 -18.06 7.24 -3.67
N ALA A 123 -19.09 7.86 -3.14
CA ALA A 123 -19.45 9.23 -3.53
C ALA A 123 -18.35 10.23 -3.16
N LEU A 124 -17.76 10.11 -1.98
CA LEU A 124 -16.65 10.94 -1.53
C LEU A 124 -15.40 10.74 -2.37
N VAL A 125 -15.04 9.50 -2.67
CA VAL A 125 -13.89 9.17 -3.54
C VAL A 125 -14.11 9.77 -4.94
N LYS A 126 -15.31 9.66 -5.48
CA LYS A 126 -15.67 10.20 -6.79
C LYS A 126 -15.58 11.72 -6.82
N ALA A 127 -15.98 12.38 -5.73
CA ALA A 127 -15.87 13.84 -5.61
C ALA A 127 -14.41 14.29 -5.59
N LEU A 128 -13.53 13.59 -4.91
CA LEU A 128 -12.10 13.85 -4.92
C LEU A 128 -11.49 13.77 -6.32
N LYS A 129 -11.90 12.78 -7.11
CA LYS A 129 -11.41 12.61 -8.48
C LYS A 129 -11.83 13.76 -9.42
N ARG A 130 -12.91 14.47 -9.09
CA ARG A 130 -13.39 15.60 -9.90
C ARG A 130 -12.63 16.90 -9.68
N VAL A 131 -11.84 17.00 -8.63
CA VAL A 131 -11.12 18.21 -8.25
C VAL A 131 -9.68 18.19 -8.77
N ASP A 132 -9.39 17.51 -9.86
CA ASP A 132 -8.05 17.45 -10.47
C ASP A 132 -6.92 17.32 -9.46
N LEU A 133 -7.11 16.52 -8.44
CA LEU A 133 -6.02 16.16 -7.55
C LEU A 133 -5.04 15.32 -8.37
N PRO A 134 -3.76 15.70 -8.38
CA PRO A 134 -2.79 14.97 -9.17
C PRO A 134 -2.79 13.51 -8.72
N THR A 135 -3.33 12.69 -9.58
CA THR A 135 -3.23 11.24 -9.54
C THR A 135 -3.46 10.58 -8.17
N LEU A 136 -4.69 10.59 -7.70
CA LEU A 136 -5.16 9.51 -6.84
C LEU A 136 -5.10 8.17 -7.60
N GLY A 137 -4.44 8.21 -8.70
CA GLY A 137 -4.68 7.21 -9.66
C GLY A 137 -3.77 6.04 -9.66
N LYS A 138 -2.56 6.03 -9.20
CA LYS A 138 -1.77 4.78 -9.34
C LYS A 138 -0.43 4.74 -8.62
N PRO A 139 -0.33 4.90 -7.34
CA PRO A 139 0.78 4.25 -6.69
C PRO A 139 0.41 2.79 -6.50
N THR A 140 1.04 1.94 -7.25
CA THR A 140 1.01 0.52 -6.98
C THR A 140 2.05 0.24 -5.92
N ILE A 141 1.62 -0.24 -4.76
CA ILE A 141 2.54 -0.63 -3.71
C ILE A 141 2.48 -2.13 -3.56
N PRO A 142 3.52 -2.83 -3.98
CA PRO A 142 3.60 -4.26 -3.68
C PRO A 142 3.89 -4.44 -2.19
N MET A 143 3.16 -5.33 -1.57
CA MET A 143 3.46 -5.83 -0.24
C MET A 143 4.04 -7.23 -0.40
N LEU A 144 5.21 -7.44 0.17
CA LEU A 144 5.87 -8.73 0.16
C LEU A 144 5.65 -9.38 1.53
N SER A 145 4.89 -10.47 1.58
CA SER A 145 4.58 -11.13 2.84
C SER A 145 5.60 -12.18 3.27
N ASP A 146 6.40 -12.68 2.34
CA ASP A 146 7.51 -13.59 2.65
C ASP A 146 8.70 -13.23 1.79
N ILE A 147 9.53 -12.36 2.32
CA ILE A 147 10.81 -12.05 1.69
C ILE A 147 11.86 -12.97 2.25
N ILE A 148 12.39 -13.74 1.40
CA ILE A 148 13.51 -14.62 1.72
C ILE A 148 14.80 -13.83 1.66
#